data_fb822f4feb2ed7af89b3b5130a5cbac2
#
_entry.id   fb822f4feb2ed7af89b3b5130a5cbac2
#
_cell.length_a   1.000
_cell.length_b   1.000
_cell.length_c   1.000
_cell.angle_alpha   90.00
_cell.angle_beta   90.00
_cell.angle_gamma   90.00
#
_symmetry.space_group_name_H-M   'P 1'
#
loop_
_entity.id
_entity.type
_entity.pdbx_description
1 polymer ?
#
loop_
_entity_poly.entity_id
_entity_poly.type
_entity_poly.pdbx_seq_one_letter_code
_entity_poly.pdbx_strand_id
1 'polypeptide(L)'
;RDVLGSRGLGDVYKRQAQVGVDRCFAEVLPEDKAAFVRDAKAEGHTVVMIGDGINDSPALSAADIGIAIHSGAAIAREIADVTIRADSLEELVTLKAIANALQKRVGSNYRFVLSFNSALILLGALGILPPATSAMLHNLSTLGISLRSMTDLLEQKPSL
;
A
#
# COMPACT_ATOMS: atom_id res chain seq x y z
N ARG A 1 -5.23 -44.79 15.06
CA ARG A 1 -5.79 -43.55 15.66
C ARG A 1 -5.07 -42.28 15.22
N ASP A 2 -4.14 -42.36 14.23
CA ASP A 2 -3.30 -41.22 13.77
C ASP A 2 -3.43 -40.94 12.27
N VAL A 3 -4.60 -41.21 11.68
CA VAL A 3 -4.79 -41.07 10.22
C VAL A 3 -5.37 -39.70 9.82
N LEU A 4 -5.83 -38.89 10.78
CA LEU A 4 -6.43 -37.56 10.51
C LEU A 4 -5.38 -36.45 10.35
N GLY A 5 -4.21 -36.55 11.00
CA GLY A 5 -3.15 -35.53 10.89
C GLY A 5 -2.42 -35.48 9.56
N SER A 6 -2.25 -36.65 8.90
CA SER A 6 -1.48 -36.72 7.64
C SER A 6 -2.28 -36.25 6.41
N ARG A 7 -3.61 -36.36 6.42
CA ARG A 7 -4.46 -35.88 5.30
C ARG A 7 -4.55 -34.37 5.28
N GLY A 8 -4.63 -33.71 6.45
CA GLY A 8 -4.68 -32.26 6.52
C GLY A 8 -3.40 -31.58 6.02
N LEU A 9 -2.23 -32.11 6.39
CA LEU A 9 -0.93 -31.59 5.95
C LEU A 9 -0.74 -31.71 4.43
N GLY A 10 -1.13 -32.84 3.83
CA GLY A 10 -1.03 -33.04 2.37
C GLY A 10 -1.90 -32.03 1.57
N ASP A 11 -3.07 -31.68 2.06
CA ASP A 11 -3.93 -30.69 1.42
C ASP A 11 -3.41 -29.28 1.60
N VAL A 12 -2.77 -28.96 2.72
CA VAL A 12 -2.11 -27.67 2.95
C VAL A 12 -0.97 -27.45 1.96
N TYR A 13 -0.09 -28.44 1.78
CA TYR A 13 1.02 -28.34 0.82
C TYR A 13 0.54 -28.23 -0.63
N LYS A 14 -0.52 -28.96 -1.00
CA LYS A 14 -1.12 -28.84 -2.34
C LYS A 14 -1.69 -27.45 -2.59
N ARG A 15 -2.40 -26.87 -1.62
CA ARG A 15 -2.93 -25.50 -1.71
C ARG A 15 -1.82 -24.47 -1.76
N GLN A 16 -0.76 -24.63 -0.96
CA GLN A 16 0.41 -23.77 -1.00
C GLN A 16 1.02 -23.70 -2.39
N ALA A 17 1.22 -24.86 -3.03
CA ALA A 17 1.76 -24.92 -4.39
C ALA A 17 0.83 -24.30 -5.46
N GLN A 18 -0.49 -24.44 -5.28
CA GLN A 18 -1.48 -23.87 -6.21
C GLN A 18 -1.57 -22.34 -6.10
N VAL A 19 -1.43 -21.80 -4.88
CA VAL A 19 -1.53 -20.34 -4.63
C VAL A 19 -0.19 -19.64 -4.82
N GLY A 20 0.92 -20.38 -4.83
CA GLY A 20 2.26 -19.82 -5.04
C GLY A 20 2.77 -19.02 -3.86
N VAL A 21 2.38 -19.38 -2.62
CA VAL A 21 2.86 -18.72 -1.39
C VAL A 21 4.12 -19.42 -0.87
N ASP A 22 5.03 -18.66 -0.26
CA ASP A 22 6.31 -19.17 0.25
C ASP A 22 6.13 -20.04 1.50
N ARG A 23 5.19 -19.67 2.37
CA ARG A 23 4.90 -20.37 3.63
C ARG A 23 3.40 -20.46 3.85
N CYS A 24 2.94 -21.56 4.41
CA CYS A 24 1.56 -21.78 4.81
C CYS A 24 1.51 -22.36 6.21
N PHE A 25 0.70 -21.76 7.06
CA PHE A 25 0.47 -22.21 8.44
C PHE A 25 -1.01 -22.57 8.57
N ALA A 26 -1.31 -23.80 8.97
CA ALA A 26 -2.66 -24.28 9.24
C ALA A 26 -2.93 -24.29 10.74
N GLU A 27 -4.21 -24.12 11.11
CA GLU A 27 -4.69 -24.22 12.50
C GLU A 27 -3.99 -23.26 13.47
N VAL A 28 -3.67 -22.04 13.01
CA VAL A 28 -2.99 -21.01 13.79
C VAL A 28 -3.98 -20.27 14.67
N LEU A 29 -3.69 -20.14 15.96
CA LEU A 29 -4.48 -19.32 16.88
C LEU A 29 -4.33 -17.82 16.56
N PRO A 30 -5.31 -16.98 16.92
CA PRO A 30 -5.23 -15.52 16.67
C PRO A 30 -3.97 -14.88 17.28
N GLU A 31 -3.55 -15.35 18.45
CA GLU A 31 -2.36 -14.87 19.17
C GLU A 31 -1.06 -15.23 18.44
N ASP A 32 -1.00 -16.43 17.87
CA ASP A 32 0.16 -16.89 17.10
C ASP A 32 0.30 -16.14 15.78
N LYS A 33 -0.82 -15.74 15.14
CA LYS A 33 -0.79 -14.87 13.95
C LYS A 33 -0.12 -13.54 14.25
N ALA A 34 -0.45 -12.93 15.39
CA ALA A 34 0.16 -11.67 15.82
C ALA A 34 1.62 -11.82 16.16
N ALA A 35 2.03 -12.97 16.75
CA ALA A 35 3.43 -13.29 17.00
C ALA A 35 4.20 -13.41 15.69
N PHE A 36 3.67 -14.14 14.71
CA PHE A 36 4.29 -14.29 13.40
C PHE A 36 4.51 -12.94 12.69
N VAL A 37 3.52 -12.02 12.77
CA VAL A 37 3.65 -10.66 12.22
C VAL A 37 4.79 -9.90 12.91
N ARG A 38 4.88 -9.98 14.25
CA ARG A 38 5.94 -9.32 15.02
C ARG A 38 7.32 -9.87 14.69
N ASP A 39 7.44 -11.19 14.54
CA ASP A 39 8.71 -11.86 14.21
C ASP A 39 9.18 -11.42 12.80
N ALA A 40 8.28 -11.40 11.81
CA ALA A 40 8.59 -10.93 10.47
C ALA A 40 9.07 -9.46 10.48
N LYS A 41 8.45 -8.59 11.29
CA LYS A 41 8.90 -7.20 11.46
C LYS A 41 10.26 -7.12 12.14
N ALA A 42 10.53 -7.97 13.13
CA ALA A 42 11.83 -8.04 13.79
C ALA A 42 12.96 -8.50 12.84
N GLU A 43 12.62 -9.30 11.82
CA GLU A 43 13.52 -9.68 10.74
C GLU A 43 13.73 -8.53 9.70
N GLY A 44 13.08 -7.38 9.87
CA GLY A 44 13.22 -6.20 9.01
C GLY A 44 12.27 -6.18 7.83
N HIS A 45 11.26 -7.04 7.79
CA HIS A 45 10.23 -7.03 6.75
C HIS A 45 9.16 -5.97 7.02
N THR A 46 8.67 -5.34 5.96
CA THR A 46 7.42 -4.55 6.01
C THR A 46 6.25 -5.50 5.81
N VAL A 47 5.39 -5.61 6.80
CA VAL A 47 4.31 -6.59 6.84
C VAL A 47 2.97 -5.93 6.52
N VAL A 48 2.30 -6.44 5.50
CA VAL A 48 0.90 -6.14 5.19
C VAL A 48 0.06 -7.34 5.62
N MET A 49 -0.79 -7.14 6.62
CA MET A 49 -1.72 -8.18 7.09
C MET A 49 -3.10 -7.96 6.46
N ILE A 50 -3.66 -9.05 5.94
CA ILE A 50 -4.99 -9.06 5.35
C ILE A 50 -5.85 -10.07 6.11
N GLY A 51 -7.00 -9.64 6.61
CA GLY A 51 -7.88 -10.49 7.40
C GLY A 51 -9.35 -10.06 7.33
N ASP A 52 -10.24 -10.93 7.82
CA ASP A 52 -11.69 -10.67 7.89
C ASP A 52 -12.13 -9.88 9.13
N GLY A 53 -11.23 -9.68 10.05
CA GLY A 53 -11.29 -8.67 11.10
C GLY A 53 -11.51 -9.14 12.52
N ILE A 54 -12.38 -10.07 12.86
CA ILE A 54 -12.68 -10.36 14.27
C ILE A 54 -11.54 -11.17 14.92
N ASN A 55 -11.17 -12.28 14.31
CA ASN A 55 -10.14 -13.17 14.81
C ASN A 55 -8.73 -12.71 14.45
N ASP A 56 -8.61 -11.83 13.47
CA ASP A 56 -7.34 -11.32 12.96
C ASP A 56 -6.96 -9.95 13.54
N SER A 57 -7.80 -9.36 14.40
CA SER A 57 -7.60 -8.03 14.98
C SER A 57 -6.23 -7.84 15.63
N PRO A 58 -5.70 -8.80 16.43
CA PRO A 58 -4.36 -8.65 17.02
C PRO A 58 -3.23 -8.64 15.97
N ALA A 59 -3.38 -9.41 14.89
CA ALA A 59 -2.41 -9.48 13.80
C ALA A 59 -2.49 -8.24 12.88
N LEU A 60 -3.71 -7.76 12.58
CA LEU A 60 -3.93 -6.52 11.84
C LEU A 60 -3.30 -5.32 12.55
N SER A 61 -3.51 -5.21 13.88
CA SER A 61 -2.92 -4.13 14.68
C SER A 61 -1.38 -4.24 14.82
N ALA A 62 -0.81 -5.43 14.73
CA ALA A 62 0.63 -5.65 14.84
C ALA A 62 1.37 -5.36 13.53
N ALA A 63 0.70 -5.41 12.39
CA ALA A 63 1.27 -5.20 11.05
C ALA A 63 1.68 -3.73 10.82
N ASP A 64 2.45 -3.47 9.78
CA ASP A 64 2.73 -2.11 9.31
C ASP A 64 1.54 -1.52 8.55
N ILE A 65 0.76 -2.39 7.88
CA ILE A 65 -0.50 -2.05 7.24
C ILE A 65 -1.48 -3.20 7.48
N GLY A 66 -2.59 -2.90 8.15
CA GLY A 66 -3.71 -3.81 8.35
C GLY A 66 -4.80 -3.56 7.30
N ILE A 67 -5.18 -4.59 6.56
CA ILE A 67 -6.25 -4.53 5.56
C ILE A 67 -7.39 -5.45 5.98
N ALA A 68 -8.55 -4.90 6.28
CA ALA A 68 -9.76 -5.67 6.55
C ALA A 68 -10.56 -5.92 5.27
N ILE A 69 -10.85 -7.19 5.00
CA ILE A 69 -11.75 -7.62 3.94
C ILE A 69 -13.09 -7.95 4.57
N HIS A 70 -14.16 -7.59 3.90
CA HIS A 70 -15.52 -7.81 4.38
C HIS A 70 -15.89 -6.96 5.60
N SER A 71 -16.71 -5.99 5.39
CA SER A 71 -17.06 -4.93 6.34
C SER A 71 -18.01 -5.37 7.48
N GLY A 72 -18.05 -6.67 7.83
CA GLY A 72 -19.04 -7.22 8.79
C GLY A 72 -18.82 -6.78 10.23
N ALA A 73 -17.61 -6.60 10.68
CA ALA A 73 -17.33 -6.25 12.06
C ALA A 73 -16.92 -4.77 12.19
N ALA A 74 -17.64 -4.02 13.03
CA ALA A 74 -17.30 -2.65 13.36
C ALA A 74 -15.87 -2.53 13.90
N ILE A 75 -15.43 -3.52 14.67
CA ILE A 75 -14.10 -3.62 15.28
C ILE A 75 -12.99 -3.69 14.21
N ALA A 76 -13.21 -4.40 13.11
CA ALA A 76 -12.21 -4.50 12.04
C ALA A 76 -11.96 -3.16 11.34
N ARG A 77 -13.00 -2.35 11.17
CA ARG A 77 -12.91 -1.01 10.60
C ARG A 77 -12.16 -0.02 11.50
N GLU A 78 -12.21 -0.23 12.81
CA GLU A 78 -11.55 0.65 13.77
C GLU A 78 -10.07 0.36 13.91
N ILE A 79 -9.64 -0.87 13.62
CA ILE A 79 -8.26 -1.35 13.79
C ILE A 79 -7.48 -1.36 12.47
N ALA A 80 -8.15 -1.59 11.34
CA ALA A 80 -7.49 -1.68 10.04
C ALA A 80 -7.22 -0.30 9.42
N ASP A 81 -6.04 -0.15 8.83
CA ASP A 81 -5.67 1.07 8.08
C ASP A 81 -6.47 1.21 6.78
N VAL A 82 -6.83 0.09 6.17
CA VAL A 82 -7.60 0.01 4.93
C VAL A 82 -8.74 -0.98 5.07
N THR A 83 -9.93 -0.63 4.61
CA THR A 83 -11.09 -1.53 4.54
C THR A 83 -11.51 -1.72 3.09
N ILE A 84 -11.57 -2.97 2.65
CA ILE A 84 -12.01 -3.36 1.31
C ILE A 84 -13.39 -4.03 1.43
N ARG A 85 -14.34 -3.58 0.62
CA ARG A 85 -15.73 -4.09 0.66
C ARG A 85 -15.95 -5.36 -0.16
N ALA A 86 -15.00 -5.72 -1.00
CA ALA A 86 -15.18 -6.77 -1.98
C ALA A 86 -14.99 -8.18 -1.42
N ASP A 87 -15.70 -9.11 -2.06
CA ASP A 87 -15.52 -10.55 -1.86
C ASP A 87 -14.33 -11.10 -2.69
N SER A 88 -13.63 -10.23 -3.42
CA SER A 88 -12.52 -10.62 -4.30
C SER A 88 -11.22 -9.89 -3.95
N LEU A 89 -10.11 -10.59 -4.16
CA LEU A 89 -8.77 -10.02 -4.01
C LEU A 89 -8.38 -9.04 -5.14
N GLU A 90 -9.24 -8.81 -6.11
CA GLU A 90 -8.99 -7.90 -7.23
C GLU A 90 -8.84 -6.44 -6.79
N GLU A 91 -9.57 -6.05 -5.75
CA GLU A 91 -9.42 -4.71 -5.17
C GLU A 91 -8.05 -4.49 -4.52
N LEU A 92 -7.42 -5.55 -4.00
CA LEU A 92 -6.04 -5.47 -3.51
C LEU A 92 -5.05 -5.18 -4.63
N VAL A 93 -5.26 -5.80 -5.80
CA VAL A 93 -4.43 -5.53 -6.99
C VAL A 93 -4.61 -4.07 -7.42
N THR A 94 -5.85 -3.59 -7.41
CA THR A 94 -6.17 -2.19 -7.71
C THR A 94 -5.56 -1.23 -6.69
N LEU A 95 -5.66 -1.53 -5.40
CA LEU A 95 -5.04 -0.74 -4.32
C LEU A 95 -3.52 -0.64 -4.53
N LYS A 96 -2.86 -1.76 -4.82
CA LYS A 96 -1.42 -1.79 -5.11
C LYS A 96 -1.07 -0.96 -6.35
N ALA A 97 -1.87 -1.05 -7.39
CA ALA A 97 -1.67 -0.26 -8.61
C ALA A 97 -1.80 1.24 -8.33
N ILE A 98 -2.81 1.67 -7.56
CA ILE A 98 -2.99 3.06 -7.12
C ILE A 98 -1.80 3.52 -6.29
N ALA A 99 -1.37 2.73 -5.30
CA ALA A 99 -0.23 3.07 -4.45
C ALA A 99 1.06 3.26 -5.26
N ASN A 100 1.34 2.36 -6.21
CA ASN A 100 2.50 2.45 -7.09
C ASN A 100 2.43 3.68 -8.01
N ALA A 101 1.26 3.97 -8.57
CA ALA A 101 1.05 5.13 -9.43
C ALA A 101 1.19 6.44 -8.64
N LEU A 102 0.67 6.49 -7.41
CA LEU A 102 0.83 7.62 -6.50
C LEU A 102 2.30 7.85 -6.16
N GLN A 103 3.02 6.81 -5.76
CA GLN A 103 4.45 6.91 -5.44
C GLN A 103 5.27 7.44 -6.63
N LYS A 104 4.99 6.96 -7.83
CA LYS A 104 5.62 7.42 -9.06
C LYS A 104 5.30 8.89 -9.34
N ARG A 105 4.05 9.32 -9.15
CA ARG A 105 3.61 10.71 -9.30
C ARG A 105 4.29 11.63 -8.28
N VAL A 106 4.29 11.25 -7.00
CA VAL A 106 4.97 12.01 -5.94
C VAL A 106 6.46 12.15 -6.25
N GLY A 107 7.14 11.07 -6.59
CA GLY A 107 8.56 11.10 -6.97
C GLY A 107 8.85 11.96 -8.20
N SER A 108 7.96 11.96 -9.20
CA SER A 108 8.08 12.83 -10.38
C SER A 108 7.89 14.31 -10.01
N ASN A 109 6.85 14.62 -9.24
CA ASN A 109 6.58 15.97 -8.79
C ASN A 109 7.74 16.51 -7.93
N TYR A 110 8.25 15.71 -7.00
CA TYR A 110 9.38 16.09 -6.15
C TYR A 110 10.62 16.43 -6.96
N ARG A 111 11.00 15.57 -7.92
CA ARG A 111 12.15 15.85 -8.80
C ARG A 111 11.97 17.12 -9.63
N PHE A 112 10.76 17.33 -10.16
CA PHE A 112 10.44 18.54 -10.89
C PHE A 112 10.55 19.79 -10.02
N VAL A 113 9.93 19.78 -8.81
CA VAL A 113 10.00 20.91 -7.87
C VAL A 113 11.43 21.24 -7.51
N LEU A 114 12.22 20.23 -7.17
CA LEU A 114 13.61 20.42 -6.76
C LEU A 114 14.45 21.00 -7.92
N SER A 115 14.38 20.40 -9.10
CA SER A 115 15.18 20.83 -10.24
C SER A 115 14.75 22.21 -10.75
N PHE A 116 13.45 22.47 -10.84
CA PHE A 116 12.93 23.75 -11.32
C PHE A 116 13.26 24.90 -10.37
N ASN A 117 13.05 24.71 -9.04
CA ASN A 117 13.39 25.74 -8.06
C ASN A 117 14.90 25.99 -7.99
N SER A 118 15.74 24.94 -8.08
CA SER A 118 17.18 25.10 -8.12
C SER A 118 17.62 25.90 -9.36
N ALA A 119 17.00 25.66 -10.50
CA ALA A 119 17.26 26.43 -11.71
C ALA A 119 16.85 27.90 -11.58
N LEU A 120 15.67 28.20 -10.97
CA LEU A 120 15.23 29.58 -10.71
C LEU A 120 16.19 30.31 -9.78
N ILE A 121 16.66 29.65 -8.71
CA ILE A 121 17.63 30.23 -7.77
C ILE A 121 18.95 30.53 -8.49
N LEU A 122 19.45 29.61 -9.28
CA LEU A 122 20.70 29.79 -10.02
C LEU A 122 20.61 30.94 -11.03
N LEU A 123 19.52 31.00 -11.81
CA LEU A 123 19.30 32.07 -12.80
C LEU A 123 19.10 33.44 -12.12
N GLY A 124 18.47 33.48 -10.94
CA GLY A 124 18.36 34.69 -10.12
C GLY A 124 19.71 35.14 -9.57
N ALA A 125 20.55 34.23 -9.07
CA ALA A 125 21.86 34.50 -8.54
C ALA A 125 22.85 35.03 -9.64
N LEU A 126 22.68 34.55 -10.89
CA LEU A 126 23.41 35.02 -12.03
C LEU A 126 22.91 36.37 -12.60
N GLY A 127 21.84 36.95 -12.03
CA GLY A 127 21.25 38.18 -12.50
C GLY A 127 20.44 38.08 -13.81
N ILE A 128 20.20 36.84 -14.31
CA ILE A 128 19.50 36.60 -15.57
C ILE A 128 18.01 36.79 -15.39
N LEU A 129 17.46 36.36 -14.22
CA LEU A 129 16.04 36.45 -13.89
C LEU A 129 15.76 37.49 -12.82
N PRO A 130 14.90 38.49 -13.06
CA PRO A 130 14.43 39.40 -12.03
C PRO A 130 13.67 38.65 -10.93
N PRO A 131 13.75 39.09 -9.64
CA PRO A 131 13.08 38.43 -8.52
C PRO A 131 11.56 38.25 -8.70
N ALA A 132 10.89 39.25 -9.25
CA ALA A 132 9.45 39.22 -9.52
C ALA A 132 9.10 38.12 -10.54
N THR A 133 9.88 37.96 -11.60
CA THR A 133 9.69 36.91 -12.61
C THR A 133 9.94 35.52 -12.03
N SER A 134 10.98 35.38 -11.21
CA SER A 134 11.28 34.13 -10.51
C SER A 134 10.14 33.70 -9.58
N ALA A 135 9.60 34.65 -8.81
CA ALA A 135 8.45 34.38 -7.92
C ALA A 135 7.19 34.00 -8.72
N MET A 136 6.92 34.66 -9.81
CA MET A 136 5.79 34.33 -10.68
C MET A 136 5.92 32.91 -11.28
N LEU A 137 7.09 32.55 -11.78
CA LEU A 137 7.36 31.22 -12.33
C LEU A 137 7.25 30.13 -11.26
N HIS A 138 7.74 30.39 -10.06
CA HIS A 138 7.59 29.47 -8.91
C HIS A 138 6.10 29.22 -8.59
N ASN A 139 5.31 30.27 -8.45
CA ASN A 139 3.87 30.14 -8.18
C ASN A 139 3.13 29.41 -9.30
N LEU A 140 3.45 29.70 -10.54
CA LEU A 140 2.83 29.07 -11.72
C LEU A 140 3.20 27.56 -11.78
N SER A 141 4.45 27.21 -11.46
CA SER A 141 4.88 25.81 -11.41
C SER A 141 4.14 25.03 -10.31
N THR A 142 3.95 25.65 -9.14
CA THR A 142 3.19 25.05 -8.03
C THR A 142 1.75 24.81 -8.42
N LEU A 143 1.11 25.78 -9.07
CA LEU A 143 -0.25 25.63 -9.59
C LEU A 143 -0.35 24.49 -10.62
N GLY A 144 0.61 24.42 -11.56
CA GLY A 144 0.67 23.36 -12.56
C GLY A 144 0.80 21.96 -11.96
N ILE A 145 1.64 21.81 -10.92
CA ILE A 145 1.79 20.55 -10.18
C ILE A 145 0.50 20.19 -9.44
N SER A 146 -0.15 21.18 -8.83
CA SER A 146 -1.41 20.97 -8.12
C SER A 146 -2.50 20.49 -9.06
N LEU A 147 -2.67 21.14 -10.21
CA LEU A 147 -3.63 20.71 -11.23
C LEU A 147 -3.33 19.30 -11.76
N ARG A 148 -2.06 19.00 -12.04
CA ARG A 148 -1.65 17.65 -12.46
C ARG A 148 -1.96 16.61 -11.38
N SER A 149 -1.82 16.98 -10.11
CA SER A 149 -2.06 16.06 -8.99
C SER A 149 -3.54 15.75 -8.78
N MET A 150 -4.45 16.55 -9.34
CA MET A 150 -5.90 16.34 -9.31
C MET A 150 -6.39 15.37 -10.40
N THR A 151 -5.53 15.00 -11.36
CA THR A 151 -5.92 14.03 -12.40
C THR A 151 -5.90 12.61 -11.87
N ASP A 152 -6.69 11.71 -12.47
CA ASP A 152 -6.75 10.30 -12.11
C ASP A 152 -5.38 9.63 -12.15
N LEU A 153 -5.16 8.71 -11.20
CA LEU A 153 -3.91 7.95 -11.09
C LEU A 153 -3.86 6.76 -12.02
N LEU A 154 -5.01 6.14 -12.24
CA LEU A 154 -5.16 5.00 -13.15
C LEU A 154 -5.99 5.45 -14.35
N GLU A 155 -5.59 5.01 -15.53
CA GLU A 155 -6.45 5.12 -16.72
C GLU A 155 -7.71 4.27 -16.46
N GLN A 156 -8.88 4.90 -16.55
CA GLN A 156 -10.14 4.15 -16.47
C GLN A 156 -10.15 3.16 -17.63
N LYS A 157 -10.10 1.85 -17.32
CA LYS A 157 -10.41 0.84 -18.33
C LYS A 157 -11.82 1.14 -18.81
N PRO A 158 -12.04 1.32 -20.13
CA PRO A 158 -13.39 1.46 -20.62
C PRO A 158 -14.18 0.24 -20.18
N SER A 159 -15.26 0.48 -19.45
CA SER A 159 -16.23 -0.55 -19.09
C SER A 159 -16.78 -1.12 -20.40
N LEU A 160 -16.43 -2.37 -20.70
CA LEU A 160 -17.06 -3.19 -21.74
C LEU A 160 -18.48 -3.56 -21.33
#